data_a6ee495b1be7124ab477cb942be132b5
#
_entry.id   a6ee495b1be7124ab477cb942be132b5
#
_cell.length_a   1.000
_cell.length_b   1.000
_cell.length_c   1.000
_cell.angle_alpha   90.00
_cell.angle_beta   90.00
_cell.angle_gamma   90.00
#
_symmetry.space_group_name_H-M   'P 1'
#
loop_
_entity.id
_entity.type
_entity.pdbx_description
1 polymer ?
#
loop_
_entity_poly.entity_id
_entity_poly.type
_entity_poly.pdbx_seq_one_letter_code
_entity_poly.pdbx_strand_id
1 'polypeptide(L)'
;MARVTVDKENHLPVDIHYEDRGSGRPVVLVHGWPLSLGQWEFQVPELLAAGHRVVTFDQRGFGASAKPRGGYDADTLAADLHMLLEHLDLREATLVGFSTGACEAVRYLSRFGNQRVSQLVLVSAAGPYLRRTDAHPEGFLEDGRLREYQRCLTDDRVSFLHRFTTRFFQIAGAPAARPVTPQPLHTRMIMLAASASHRGVMQTLGQAATTDFRNDLRAITVPTLVVHGEADAVLPVEATGARIAEAVSDCRLVRLPGAPHGLIVTRAAEFNRELMAFLEG
;
A
#
# COMPACT_ATOMS: atom_id res chain seq x y z
N MET A 1 11.50 -13.86 14.77
CA MET A 1 10.96 -13.05 13.69
C MET A 1 12.08 -12.75 12.72
N ALA A 2 11.89 -13.04 11.44
CA ALA A 2 12.92 -12.81 10.42
C ALA A 2 13.08 -11.30 10.16
N ARG A 3 14.33 -10.89 9.91
CA ARG A 3 14.68 -9.48 9.65
C ARG A 3 15.78 -9.39 8.60
N VAL A 4 15.75 -8.33 7.83
CA VAL A 4 16.82 -7.95 6.91
C VAL A 4 17.28 -6.54 7.22
N THR A 5 18.59 -6.31 7.29
CA THR A 5 19.15 -4.97 7.43
C THR A 5 19.17 -4.29 6.07
N VAL A 6 18.44 -3.18 5.95
CA VAL A 6 18.29 -2.41 4.69
C VAL A 6 19.08 -1.10 4.70
N ASP A 7 19.47 -0.61 5.87
CA ASP A 7 20.14 0.68 6.04
C ASP A 7 20.85 0.75 7.42
N LYS A 8 21.49 1.87 7.69
CA LYS A 8 22.06 2.20 9.00
C LYS A 8 21.77 3.65 9.39
N GLU A 9 21.33 3.85 10.61
CA GLU A 9 21.19 5.18 11.21
C GLU A 9 22.05 5.29 12.46
N ASN A 10 22.99 6.25 12.51
CA ASN A 10 23.93 6.42 13.63
C ASN A 10 24.66 5.10 14.00
N HIS A 11 25.14 4.37 13.01
CA HIS A 11 25.81 3.06 13.12
C HIS A 11 24.91 1.90 13.57
N LEU A 12 23.63 2.14 13.87
CA LEU A 12 22.65 1.10 14.20
C LEU A 12 21.96 0.58 12.93
N PRO A 13 21.68 -0.73 12.84
CA PRO A 13 20.98 -1.28 11.69
C PRO A 13 19.53 -0.77 11.64
N VAL A 14 19.06 -0.47 10.43
CA VAL A 14 17.64 -0.31 10.12
C VAL A 14 17.14 -1.63 9.59
N ASP A 15 16.47 -2.39 10.43
CA ASP A 15 15.99 -3.73 10.12
C ASP A 15 14.51 -3.72 9.72
N ILE A 16 14.20 -4.40 8.62
CA ILE A 16 12.83 -4.66 8.16
C ILE A 16 12.42 -6.04 8.64
N HIS A 17 11.29 -6.10 9.34
CA HIS A 17 10.64 -7.35 9.72
C HIS A 17 9.86 -7.90 8.55
N TYR A 18 10.00 -9.21 8.27
CA TYR A 18 9.24 -9.90 7.24
C TYR A 18 8.80 -11.30 7.68
N GLU A 19 7.81 -11.82 6.99
CA GLU A 19 7.37 -13.21 7.04
C GLU A 19 7.47 -13.81 5.64
N ASP A 20 8.07 -14.99 5.53
CA ASP A 20 8.28 -15.71 4.29
C ASP A 20 7.72 -17.14 4.48
N ARG A 21 6.68 -17.48 3.75
CA ARG A 21 5.90 -18.70 3.94
C ARG A 21 5.58 -19.37 2.62
N GLY A 22 5.47 -20.70 2.65
CA GLY A 22 5.14 -21.49 1.47
C GLY A 22 6.33 -21.68 0.51
N SER A 23 6.01 -22.10 -0.70
CA SER A 23 6.97 -22.36 -1.78
C SER A 23 6.31 -22.04 -3.12
N GLY A 24 7.06 -22.12 -4.22
CA GLY A 24 6.53 -21.79 -5.56
C GLY A 24 6.74 -20.35 -5.94
N ARG A 25 5.92 -19.82 -6.87
CA ARG A 25 6.08 -18.48 -7.41
C ARG A 25 5.88 -17.40 -6.34
N PRO A 26 6.83 -16.47 -6.16
CA PRO A 26 6.74 -15.51 -5.07
C PRO A 26 5.66 -14.44 -5.29
N VAL A 27 4.89 -14.15 -4.24
CA VAL A 27 3.97 -13.01 -4.16
C VAL A 27 4.40 -12.16 -2.97
N VAL A 28 4.78 -10.91 -3.22
CA VAL A 28 5.24 -9.96 -2.20
C VAL A 28 4.15 -8.93 -1.93
N LEU A 29 3.68 -8.87 -0.69
CA LEU A 29 2.57 -8.04 -0.27
C LEU A 29 3.06 -6.79 0.47
N VAL A 30 2.88 -5.62 -0.14
CA VAL A 30 3.33 -4.31 0.35
C VAL A 30 2.17 -3.56 0.99
N HIS A 31 2.22 -3.39 2.31
CA HIS A 31 1.10 -2.79 3.05
C HIS A 31 0.94 -1.29 2.80
N GLY A 32 -0.28 -0.80 3.06
CA GLY A 32 -0.61 0.62 2.98
C GLY A 32 -0.45 1.37 4.31
N TRP A 33 -0.40 2.69 4.21
CA TRP A 33 -0.41 3.60 5.36
C TRP A 33 -1.78 3.59 6.07
N PRO A 34 -1.84 3.62 7.37
CA PRO A 34 -0.75 3.55 8.36
C PRO A 34 -0.63 2.14 8.97
N LEU A 35 -0.92 1.10 8.20
CA LEU A 35 -1.04 -0.27 8.67
C LEU A 35 0.32 -1.00 8.75
N SER A 36 0.30 -2.32 8.72
CA SER A 36 1.46 -3.21 8.76
C SER A 36 1.14 -4.50 8.01
N LEU A 37 2.08 -5.44 7.94
CA LEU A 37 1.89 -6.73 7.27
C LEU A 37 0.63 -7.49 7.71
N GLY A 38 0.16 -7.26 8.92
CA GLY A 38 -1.06 -7.90 9.45
C GLY A 38 -2.35 -7.51 8.74
N GLN A 39 -2.34 -6.53 7.83
CA GLN A 39 -3.51 -6.19 7.01
C GLN A 39 -3.88 -7.28 6.00
N TRP A 40 -2.93 -8.15 5.64
CA TRP A 40 -3.07 -9.18 4.62
C TRP A 40 -3.67 -10.51 5.13
N GLU A 41 -4.38 -10.46 6.25
CA GLU A 41 -4.95 -11.61 6.95
C GLU A 41 -5.81 -12.51 6.05
N PHE A 42 -6.52 -11.95 5.07
CA PHE A 42 -7.42 -12.68 4.16
C PHE A 42 -6.75 -13.09 2.84
N GLN A 43 -5.58 -12.54 2.50
CA GLN A 43 -4.86 -12.86 1.27
C GLN A 43 -3.83 -13.97 1.49
N VAL A 44 -3.09 -13.90 2.60
CA VAL A 44 -2.02 -14.85 2.90
C VAL A 44 -2.50 -16.32 2.89
N PRO A 45 -3.59 -16.70 3.58
CA PRO A 45 -4.07 -18.09 3.56
C PRO A 45 -4.45 -18.58 2.16
N GLU A 46 -5.12 -17.75 1.36
CA GLU A 46 -5.55 -18.10 0.01
C GLU A 46 -4.37 -18.30 -0.94
N LEU A 47 -3.40 -17.40 -0.91
CA LEU A 47 -2.18 -17.49 -1.71
C LEU A 47 -1.36 -18.76 -1.35
N LEU A 48 -1.25 -19.06 -0.06
CA LEU A 48 -0.58 -20.30 0.41
C LEU A 48 -1.33 -21.55 -0.03
N ALA A 49 -2.66 -21.56 0.05
CA ALA A 49 -3.50 -22.68 -0.40
C ALA A 49 -3.37 -22.90 -1.92
N ALA A 50 -3.14 -21.83 -2.71
CA ALA A 50 -2.88 -21.90 -4.14
C ALA A 50 -1.42 -22.30 -4.48
N GLY A 51 -0.57 -22.56 -3.49
CA GLY A 51 0.80 -23.05 -3.69
C GLY A 51 1.84 -21.93 -3.93
N HIS A 52 1.52 -20.68 -3.65
CA HIS A 52 2.49 -19.58 -3.76
C HIS A 52 3.45 -19.50 -2.58
N ARG A 53 4.65 -18.97 -2.81
CA ARG A 53 5.51 -18.42 -1.76
C ARG A 53 5.06 -17.00 -1.44
N VAL A 54 4.65 -16.75 -0.21
CA VAL A 54 4.09 -15.46 0.20
C VAL A 54 5.05 -14.73 1.11
N VAL A 55 5.48 -13.55 0.70
CA VAL A 55 6.33 -12.67 1.49
C VAL A 55 5.54 -11.44 1.88
N THR A 56 5.43 -11.21 3.19
CA THR A 56 4.87 -9.97 3.76
C THR A 56 5.94 -9.28 4.59
N PHE A 57 5.93 -7.96 4.65
CA PHE A 57 6.89 -7.23 5.47
C PHE A 57 6.28 -5.96 6.04
N ASP A 58 6.88 -5.47 7.13
CA ASP A 58 6.57 -4.16 7.69
C ASP A 58 7.55 -3.14 7.12
N GLN A 59 7.07 -2.09 6.47
CA GLN A 59 7.89 -0.96 6.04
C GLN A 59 8.60 -0.33 7.27
N ARG A 60 9.74 0.33 7.06
CA ARG A 60 10.39 1.11 8.13
C ARG A 60 9.39 2.06 8.79
N GLY A 61 9.42 2.16 10.10
CA GLY A 61 8.49 2.98 10.88
C GLY A 61 7.19 2.30 11.29
N PHE A 62 6.87 1.14 10.71
CA PHE A 62 5.60 0.42 10.91
C PHE A 62 5.83 -0.96 11.53
N GLY A 63 4.76 -1.52 12.11
CA GLY A 63 4.75 -2.85 12.70
C GLY A 63 5.96 -3.14 13.59
N ALA A 64 6.64 -4.27 13.32
CA ALA A 64 7.81 -4.75 14.03
C ALA A 64 9.16 -4.32 13.42
N SER A 65 9.14 -3.55 12.33
CA SER A 65 10.34 -2.98 11.71
C SER A 65 10.95 -1.85 12.52
N ALA A 66 12.22 -1.53 12.23
CA ALA A 66 12.93 -0.40 12.82
C ALA A 66 12.18 0.91 12.60
N LYS A 67 12.33 1.84 13.55
CA LYS A 67 11.64 3.15 13.54
C LYS A 67 12.65 4.29 13.48
N PRO A 68 13.40 4.43 12.35
CA PRO A 68 14.44 5.44 12.19
C PRO A 68 13.87 6.86 12.21
N ARG A 69 14.74 7.85 12.30
CA ARG A 69 14.38 9.27 12.29
C ARG A 69 14.04 9.80 10.89
N GLY A 70 14.53 9.14 9.83
CA GLY A 70 14.36 9.57 8.44
C GLY A 70 14.23 8.40 7.47
N GLY A 71 14.30 8.72 6.16
CA GLY A 71 14.23 7.73 5.08
C GLY A 71 12.82 7.22 4.81
N TYR A 72 11.82 8.08 4.88
CA TYR A 72 10.43 7.72 4.59
C TYR A 72 9.95 8.22 3.22
N ASP A 73 10.89 8.66 2.38
CA ASP A 73 10.62 9.03 1.00
C ASP A 73 10.47 7.79 0.11
N ALA A 74 9.85 7.98 -1.05
CA ALA A 74 9.54 6.89 -1.97
C ALA A 74 10.79 6.15 -2.47
N ASP A 75 11.90 6.87 -2.65
CA ASP A 75 13.16 6.29 -3.12
C ASP A 75 13.76 5.35 -2.09
N THR A 76 13.75 5.75 -0.82
CA THR A 76 14.25 4.94 0.29
C THR A 76 13.37 3.71 0.52
N LEU A 77 12.04 3.86 0.50
CA LEU A 77 11.12 2.72 0.64
C LEU A 77 11.31 1.70 -0.50
N ALA A 78 11.44 2.18 -1.73
CA ALA A 78 11.72 1.31 -2.88
C ALA A 78 13.09 0.60 -2.77
N ALA A 79 14.10 1.25 -2.18
CA ALA A 79 15.39 0.63 -1.90
C ALA A 79 15.29 -0.45 -0.81
N ASP A 80 14.48 -0.22 0.24
CA ASP A 80 14.21 -1.25 1.26
C ASP A 80 13.57 -2.50 0.65
N LEU A 81 12.56 -2.30 -0.21
CA LEU A 81 11.93 -3.39 -0.95
C LEU A 81 12.94 -4.13 -1.83
N HIS A 82 13.82 -3.38 -2.52
CA HIS A 82 14.88 -3.98 -3.34
C HIS A 82 15.82 -4.87 -2.51
N MET A 83 16.29 -4.37 -1.36
CA MET A 83 17.14 -5.14 -0.45
C MET A 83 16.44 -6.41 0.07
N LEU A 84 15.14 -6.35 0.35
CA LEU A 84 14.35 -7.52 0.75
C LEU A 84 14.28 -8.56 -0.37
N LEU A 85 13.97 -8.12 -1.61
CA LEU A 85 13.90 -9.04 -2.76
C LEU A 85 15.26 -9.68 -3.06
N GLU A 86 16.34 -8.94 -2.92
CA GLU A 86 17.70 -9.48 -3.07
C GLU A 86 18.08 -10.45 -1.94
N HIS A 87 17.83 -10.08 -0.69
CA HIS A 87 18.11 -10.91 0.48
C HIS A 87 17.45 -12.30 0.40
N LEU A 88 16.21 -12.35 -0.11
CA LEU A 88 15.45 -13.59 -0.28
C LEU A 88 15.66 -14.26 -1.64
N ASP A 89 16.51 -13.69 -2.51
CA ASP A 89 16.74 -14.04 -3.92
C ASP A 89 15.43 -14.31 -4.67
N LEU A 90 14.45 -13.42 -4.52
CA LEU A 90 13.18 -13.55 -5.22
C LEU A 90 13.36 -13.28 -6.70
N ARG A 91 12.76 -14.14 -7.54
CA ARG A 91 12.74 -14.05 -9.00
C ARG A 91 11.33 -14.24 -9.48
N GLU A 92 10.99 -13.59 -10.61
CA GLU A 92 9.65 -13.66 -11.21
C GLU A 92 8.53 -13.36 -10.21
N ALA A 93 8.81 -12.49 -9.23
CA ALA A 93 7.85 -12.16 -8.17
C ALA A 93 6.67 -11.35 -8.72
N THR A 94 5.49 -11.54 -8.13
CA THR A 94 4.38 -10.60 -8.25
C THR A 94 4.43 -9.64 -7.09
N LEU A 95 4.51 -8.33 -7.36
CA LEU A 95 4.34 -7.31 -6.33
C LEU A 95 2.85 -6.96 -6.19
N VAL A 96 2.32 -6.99 -4.98
CA VAL A 96 0.95 -6.57 -4.67
C VAL A 96 1.01 -5.41 -3.70
N GLY A 97 0.76 -4.19 -4.18
CA GLY A 97 0.80 -2.98 -3.37
C GLY A 97 -0.60 -2.46 -3.04
N PHE A 98 -0.87 -2.22 -1.75
CA PHE A 98 -2.11 -1.60 -1.30
C PHE A 98 -1.91 -0.13 -0.96
N SER A 99 -2.77 0.75 -1.47
CA SER A 99 -2.78 2.19 -1.13
C SER A 99 -1.40 2.83 -1.35
N THR A 100 -0.73 3.32 -0.31
CA THR A 100 0.64 3.86 -0.40
C THR A 100 1.69 2.79 -0.71
N GLY A 101 1.47 1.53 -0.35
CA GLY A 101 2.34 0.42 -0.75
C GLY A 101 2.36 0.18 -2.27
N ALA A 102 1.30 0.60 -2.98
CA ALA A 102 1.30 0.64 -4.44
C ALA A 102 2.33 1.64 -4.99
N CYS A 103 2.48 2.80 -4.34
CA CYS A 103 3.48 3.80 -4.71
C CYS A 103 4.92 3.27 -4.56
N GLU A 104 5.18 2.51 -3.48
CA GLU A 104 6.47 1.85 -3.26
C GLU A 104 6.78 0.84 -4.35
N ALA A 105 5.83 -0.03 -4.71
CA ALA A 105 5.99 -1.00 -5.79
C ALA A 105 6.21 -0.33 -7.16
N VAL A 106 5.50 0.75 -7.45
CA VAL A 106 5.66 1.56 -8.67
C VAL A 106 7.06 2.20 -8.71
N ARG A 107 7.50 2.83 -7.63
CA ARG A 107 8.84 3.43 -7.52
C ARG A 107 9.95 2.37 -7.61
N TYR A 108 9.72 1.19 -7.04
CA TYR A 108 10.65 0.08 -7.18
C TYR A 108 10.86 -0.29 -8.66
N LEU A 109 9.79 -0.52 -9.41
CA LEU A 109 9.89 -0.88 -10.83
C LEU A 109 10.53 0.22 -11.67
N SER A 110 10.22 1.47 -11.41
CA SER A 110 10.81 2.62 -12.10
C SER A 110 12.33 2.73 -11.86
N ARG A 111 12.82 2.43 -10.66
CA ARG A 111 14.22 2.60 -10.28
C ARG A 111 15.09 1.37 -10.51
N PHE A 112 14.56 0.19 -10.23
CA PHE A 112 15.32 -1.07 -10.23
C PHE A 112 14.96 -1.99 -11.41
N GLY A 113 13.93 -1.61 -12.18
CA GLY A 113 13.46 -2.41 -13.32
C GLY A 113 12.71 -3.67 -12.90
N ASN A 114 12.46 -4.53 -13.89
CA ASN A 114 11.61 -5.71 -13.75
C ASN A 114 12.37 -7.04 -13.64
N GLN A 115 13.69 -7.02 -13.46
CA GLN A 115 14.52 -8.25 -13.48
C GLN A 115 14.11 -9.30 -12.44
N ARG A 116 13.51 -8.86 -11.32
CA ARG A 116 13.03 -9.72 -10.24
C ARG A 116 11.51 -9.83 -10.19
N VAL A 117 10.80 -9.01 -10.97
CA VAL A 117 9.34 -8.85 -10.92
C VAL A 117 8.75 -9.13 -12.28
N SER A 118 7.78 -10.02 -12.33
CA SER A 118 7.09 -10.42 -13.57
C SER A 118 5.67 -9.85 -13.68
N GLN A 119 5.04 -9.47 -12.58
CA GLN A 119 3.67 -8.95 -12.53
C GLN A 119 3.52 -7.92 -11.42
N LEU A 120 2.58 -6.97 -11.62
CA LEU A 120 2.25 -5.93 -10.65
C LEU A 120 0.74 -5.90 -10.36
N VAL A 121 0.36 -5.84 -9.09
CA VAL A 121 -1.04 -5.66 -8.66
C VAL A 121 -1.12 -4.42 -7.77
N LEU A 122 -1.94 -3.45 -8.15
CA LEU A 122 -2.13 -2.19 -7.45
C LEU A 122 -3.57 -2.12 -6.90
N VAL A 123 -3.71 -2.11 -5.59
CA VAL A 123 -5.03 -2.20 -4.93
C VAL A 123 -5.34 -0.90 -4.22
N SER A 124 -6.46 -0.27 -4.53
CA SER A 124 -6.88 1.04 -3.98
C SER A 124 -5.69 2.02 -3.95
N ALA A 125 -4.94 2.08 -5.05
CA ALA A 125 -3.61 2.68 -5.11
C ALA A 125 -3.61 4.20 -4.91
N ALA A 126 -2.63 4.71 -4.16
CA ALA A 126 -2.40 6.14 -3.93
C ALA A 126 -1.52 6.71 -5.06
N GLY A 127 -2.13 7.21 -6.10
CA GLY A 127 -1.40 7.80 -7.24
C GLY A 127 -2.38 8.22 -8.34
N PRO A 128 -1.88 8.73 -9.47
CA PRO A 128 -0.48 8.98 -9.84
C PRO A 128 0.17 10.18 -9.12
N TYR A 129 -0.60 11.19 -8.77
CA TYR A 129 -0.20 12.36 -8.00
C TYR A 129 -1.42 12.91 -7.26
N LEU A 130 -1.39 12.91 -5.95
CA LEU A 130 -2.59 13.21 -5.15
C LEU A 130 -2.84 14.71 -5.00
N ARG A 131 -1.76 15.51 -4.92
CA ARG A 131 -1.84 16.94 -4.61
C ARG A 131 -2.47 17.71 -5.76
N ARG A 132 -3.47 18.54 -5.43
CA ARG A 132 -4.02 19.53 -6.37
C ARG A 132 -3.12 20.76 -6.38
N THR A 133 -2.71 21.19 -7.57
CA THR A 133 -1.96 22.43 -7.81
C THR A 133 -2.45 23.08 -9.11
N ASP A 134 -2.04 24.31 -9.39
CA ASP A 134 -2.38 24.98 -10.67
C ASP A 134 -1.83 24.19 -11.87
N ALA A 135 -0.67 23.54 -11.72
CA ALA A 135 -0.07 22.68 -12.75
C ALA A 135 -0.67 21.25 -12.76
N HIS A 136 -1.49 20.89 -11.78
CA HIS A 136 -2.14 19.58 -11.65
C HIS A 136 -3.55 19.76 -11.04
N PRO A 137 -4.48 20.36 -11.77
CA PRO A 137 -5.83 20.65 -11.27
C PRO A 137 -6.69 19.41 -11.03
N GLU A 138 -6.34 18.30 -11.63
CA GLU A 138 -7.00 17.00 -11.47
C GLU A 138 -6.64 16.25 -10.17
N GLY A 139 -5.65 16.72 -9.43
CA GLY A 139 -5.38 16.25 -8.07
C GLY A 139 -6.56 16.53 -7.16
N PHE A 140 -6.83 15.66 -6.20
CA PHE A 140 -7.97 15.82 -5.29
C PHE A 140 -7.58 16.23 -3.87
N LEU A 141 -6.29 16.11 -3.52
CA LEU A 141 -5.78 16.47 -2.19
C LEU A 141 -5.28 17.91 -2.14
N GLU A 142 -6.02 18.75 -1.48
CA GLU A 142 -5.64 20.15 -1.25
C GLU A 142 -4.64 20.27 -0.09
N ASP A 143 -3.74 21.26 -0.16
CA ASP A 143 -2.76 21.54 0.89
C ASP A 143 -3.39 21.79 2.26
N GLY A 144 -4.58 22.40 2.29
CA GLY A 144 -5.34 22.62 3.50
C GLY A 144 -5.69 21.32 4.20
N ARG A 145 -6.11 20.32 3.44
CA ARG A 145 -6.47 19.00 3.96
C ARG A 145 -5.24 18.23 4.45
N LEU A 146 -4.13 18.31 3.76
CA LEU A 146 -2.87 17.69 4.20
C LEU A 146 -2.41 18.29 5.54
N ARG A 147 -2.41 19.62 5.66
CA ARG A 147 -2.07 20.32 6.92
C ARG A 147 -3.03 19.96 8.06
N GLU A 148 -4.32 19.82 7.77
CA GLU A 148 -5.32 19.37 8.75
C GLU A 148 -4.99 17.96 9.27
N TYR A 149 -4.67 17.01 8.38
CA TYR A 149 -4.29 15.66 8.77
C TYR A 149 -3.03 15.65 9.63
N GLN A 150 -2.00 16.41 9.24
CA GLN A 150 -0.75 16.53 9.99
C GLN A 150 -0.99 17.13 11.38
N ARG A 151 -1.83 18.16 11.49
CA ARG A 151 -2.22 18.75 12.78
C ARG A 151 -2.96 17.73 13.65
N CYS A 152 -3.97 17.06 13.13
CA CYS A 152 -4.70 16.05 13.88
C CYS A 152 -3.82 14.89 14.38
N LEU A 153 -2.84 14.47 13.56
CA LEU A 153 -1.84 13.46 13.96
C LEU A 153 -0.93 13.97 15.09
N THR A 154 -0.63 15.27 15.11
CA THR A 154 0.19 15.89 16.16
C THR A 154 -0.59 16.04 17.45
N ASP A 155 -1.85 16.52 17.36
CA ASP A 155 -2.69 16.87 18.52
C ASP A 155 -3.20 15.60 19.24
N ASP A 156 -3.76 14.65 18.48
CA ASP A 156 -4.26 13.37 18.98
C ASP A 156 -4.19 12.29 17.90
N ARG A 157 -3.03 11.66 17.80
CA ARG A 157 -2.76 10.61 16.81
C ARG A 157 -3.75 9.44 16.90
N VAL A 158 -4.06 8.99 18.11
CA VAL A 158 -4.89 7.79 18.31
C VAL A 158 -6.31 8.03 17.82
N SER A 159 -6.91 9.15 18.21
CA SER A 159 -8.25 9.54 17.73
C SER A 159 -8.27 9.80 16.23
N PHE A 160 -7.21 10.39 15.68
CA PHE A 160 -7.10 10.55 14.22
C PHE A 160 -7.07 9.21 13.51
N LEU A 161 -6.21 8.28 13.94
CA LEU A 161 -6.09 6.95 13.34
C LEU A 161 -7.40 6.17 13.44
N HIS A 162 -8.11 6.27 14.56
CA HIS A 162 -9.45 5.68 14.71
C HIS A 162 -10.43 6.23 13.66
N ARG A 163 -10.53 7.55 13.52
CA ARG A 163 -11.42 8.17 12.51
C ARG A 163 -10.99 7.82 11.10
N PHE A 164 -9.68 7.80 10.83
CA PHE A 164 -9.15 7.49 9.52
C PHE A 164 -9.39 6.03 9.12
N THR A 165 -9.13 5.06 10.00
CA THR A 165 -9.43 3.65 9.74
C THR A 165 -10.93 3.39 9.62
N THR A 166 -11.76 4.14 10.35
CA THR A 166 -13.23 4.10 10.13
C THR A 166 -13.57 4.50 8.68
N ARG A 167 -12.92 5.54 8.16
CA ARG A 167 -13.12 5.99 6.78
C ARG A 167 -12.64 4.98 5.74
N PHE A 168 -11.66 4.14 6.03
CA PHE A 168 -11.23 3.03 5.18
C PHE A 168 -12.36 2.08 4.81
N PHE A 169 -13.29 1.89 5.73
CA PHE A 169 -14.41 0.97 5.56
C PHE A 169 -15.74 1.68 5.27
N GLN A 170 -15.69 2.98 5.07
CA GLN A 170 -16.85 3.80 4.75
C GLN A 170 -17.10 3.82 3.25
N ILE A 171 -18.37 3.64 2.86
CA ILE A 171 -18.83 3.80 1.49
C ILE A 171 -19.00 5.30 1.20
N ALA A 172 -18.45 5.78 0.09
CA ALA A 172 -18.58 7.16 -0.35
C ALA A 172 -20.07 7.53 -0.55
N GLY A 173 -20.46 8.71 -0.05
CA GLY A 173 -21.85 9.20 -0.14
C GLY A 173 -22.81 8.59 0.88
N ALA A 174 -22.42 7.56 1.65
CA ALA A 174 -23.23 7.07 2.77
C ALA A 174 -23.12 8.02 3.98
N PRO A 175 -24.18 8.12 4.82
CA PRO A 175 -24.08 8.84 6.09
C PRO A 175 -22.89 8.33 6.90
N ALA A 176 -22.21 9.20 7.66
CA ALA A 176 -21.00 8.93 8.44
C ALA A 176 -21.18 7.83 9.53
N ALA A 177 -22.20 7.01 9.43
CA ALA A 177 -22.66 6.11 10.45
C ALA A 177 -21.90 4.80 10.38
N ARG A 178 -21.64 3.87 10.21
CA ARG A 178 -20.98 2.62 10.57
C ARG A 178 -19.99 2.13 9.49
N PRO A 179 -18.77 1.69 9.89
CA PRO A 179 -17.95 0.89 9.00
C PRO A 179 -18.74 -0.37 8.58
N VAL A 180 -18.63 -0.76 7.31
CA VAL A 180 -19.20 -2.03 6.79
C VAL A 180 -18.46 -3.27 7.34
N THR A 181 -17.53 -3.06 8.25
CA THR A 181 -16.65 -4.08 8.83
C THR A 181 -17.10 -4.41 10.26
N PRO A 182 -17.11 -5.68 10.66
CA PRO A 182 -17.38 -6.06 12.04
C PRO A 182 -16.45 -5.35 13.03
N GLN A 183 -16.98 -4.92 14.17
CA GLN A 183 -16.24 -4.15 15.18
C GLN A 183 -14.90 -4.79 15.61
N PRO A 184 -14.77 -6.10 15.83
CA PRO A 184 -13.48 -6.71 16.21
C PRO A 184 -12.41 -6.52 15.14
N LEU A 185 -12.76 -6.66 13.87
CA LEU A 185 -11.83 -6.49 12.76
C LEU A 185 -11.42 -5.02 12.59
N HIS A 186 -12.35 -4.10 12.75
CA HIS A 186 -12.05 -2.66 12.78
C HIS A 186 -11.10 -2.31 13.93
N THR A 187 -11.33 -2.82 15.13
CA THR A 187 -10.44 -2.66 16.28
C THR A 187 -9.04 -3.18 15.98
N ARG A 188 -8.92 -4.36 15.35
CA ARG A 188 -7.63 -4.91 14.93
C ARG A 188 -6.90 -3.95 13.99
N MET A 189 -7.58 -3.38 12.99
CA MET A 189 -6.94 -2.42 12.07
C MET A 189 -6.46 -1.16 12.80
N ILE A 190 -7.21 -0.65 13.78
CA ILE A 190 -6.78 0.46 14.62
C ILE A 190 -5.52 0.10 15.40
N MET A 191 -5.43 -1.10 15.97
CA MET A 191 -4.24 -1.56 16.72
C MET A 191 -3.02 -1.66 15.81
N LEU A 192 -3.16 -2.18 14.58
CA LEU A 192 -2.08 -2.20 13.59
C LEU A 192 -1.60 -0.78 13.29
N ALA A 193 -2.50 0.15 13.01
CA ALA A 193 -2.18 1.55 12.75
C ALA A 193 -1.50 2.24 13.95
N ALA A 194 -1.96 1.97 15.16
CA ALA A 194 -1.43 2.58 16.38
C ALA A 194 -0.01 2.08 16.73
N SER A 195 0.41 0.91 16.24
CA SER A 195 1.75 0.35 16.45
C SER A 195 2.85 1.09 15.66
N ALA A 196 2.49 1.84 14.63
CA ALA A 196 3.41 2.62 13.82
C ALA A 196 4.08 3.76 14.61
N SER A 197 5.29 4.16 14.24
CA SER A 197 5.93 5.33 14.83
C SER A 197 5.21 6.62 14.42
N HIS A 198 5.11 7.59 15.34
CA HIS A 198 4.51 8.89 15.02
C HIS A 198 5.21 9.55 13.83
N ARG A 199 6.55 9.50 13.81
CA ARG A 199 7.37 10.08 12.75
C ARG A 199 7.14 9.37 11.42
N GLY A 200 7.13 8.02 11.40
CA GLY A 200 6.85 7.25 10.19
C GLY A 200 5.48 7.60 9.61
N VAL A 201 4.45 7.66 10.45
CA VAL A 201 3.08 8.04 10.05
C VAL A 201 3.06 9.44 9.42
N MET A 202 3.69 10.43 10.06
CA MET A 202 3.72 11.82 9.58
C MET A 202 4.47 11.97 8.26
N GLN A 203 5.68 11.40 8.17
CA GLN A 203 6.52 11.58 6.98
C GLN A 203 5.98 10.81 5.77
N THR A 204 5.56 9.57 5.96
CA THR A 204 4.98 8.77 4.85
C THR A 204 3.70 9.41 4.30
N LEU A 205 2.83 9.96 5.16
CA LEU A 205 1.65 10.71 4.71
C LEU A 205 2.05 11.91 3.84
N GLY A 206 3.02 12.69 4.30
CA GLY A 206 3.52 13.85 3.56
C GLY A 206 4.10 13.46 2.20
N GLN A 207 4.92 12.42 2.16
CA GLN A 207 5.54 11.91 0.94
C GLN A 207 4.50 11.36 -0.04
N ALA A 208 3.57 10.53 0.42
CA ALA A 208 2.50 9.99 -0.44
C ALA A 208 1.64 11.11 -1.06
N ALA A 209 1.41 12.19 -0.32
CA ALA A 209 0.62 13.31 -0.79
C ALA A 209 1.34 14.17 -1.85
N THR A 210 2.68 14.31 -1.76
CA THR A 210 3.46 15.27 -2.54
C THR A 210 4.38 14.66 -3.59
N THR A 211 4.56 13.33 -3.60
CA THR A 211 5.37 12.65 -4.61
C THR A 211 4.58 12.46 -5.90
N ASP A 212 5.18 12.84 -7.02
CA ASP A 212 4.61 12.65 -8.35
C ASP A 212 5.14 11.33 -8.95
N PHE A 213 4.25 10.36 -9.15
CA PHE A 213 4.55 9.05 -9.71
C PHE A 213 4.19 8.93 -11.21
N ARG A 214 3.78 10.01 -11.88
CA ARG A 214 3.34 9.97 -13.28
C ARG A 214 4.41 9.44 -14.23
N ASN A 215 5.68 9.79 -14.00
CA ASN A 215 6.79 9.27 -14.79
C ASN A 215 7.13 7.82 -14.43
N ASP A 216 7.00 7.46 -13.15
CA ASP A 216 7.24 6.07 -12.70
C ASP A 216 6.24 5.10 -13.33
N LEU A 217 4.97 5.48 -13.41
CA LEU A 217 3.93 4.65 -14.04
C LEU A 217 4.23 4.37 -15.52
N ARG A 218 4.76 5.35 -16.25
CA ARG A 218 5.15 5.18 -17.68
C ARG A 218 6.33 4.22 -17.87
N ALA A 219 7.14 4.02 -16.84
CA ALA A 219 8.27 3.11 -16.87
C ALA A 219 7.88 1.65 -16.59
N ILE A 220 6.63 1.36 -16.20
CA ILE A 220 6.15 0.01 -15.93
C ILE A 220 5.95 -0.74 -17.24
N THR A 221 6.61 -1.89 -17.35
CA THR A 221 6.60 -2.75 -18.54
C THR A 221 6.07 -4.16 -18.26
N VAL A 222 5.74 -4.47 -17.02
CA VAL A 222 5.17 -5.77 -16.64
C VAL A 222 3.64 -5.74 -16.71
N PRO A 223 2.97 -6.87 -16.99
CA PRO A 223 1.53 -6.98 -16.86
C PRO A 223 1.05 -6.46 -15.52
N THR A 224 0.05 -5.60 -15.54
CA THR A 224 -0.43 -4.89 -14.36
C THR A 224 -1.93 -5.06 -14.17
N LEU A 225 -2.33 -5.37 -12.94
CA LEU A 225 -3.72 -5.36 -12.51
C LEU A 225 -3.96 -4.21 -11.53
N VAL A 226 -4.93 -3.37 -11.81
CA VAL A 226 -5.46 -2.38 -10.85
C VAL A 226 -6.81 -2.85 -10.36
N VAL A 227 -6.98 -2.99 -9.04
CA VAL A 227 -8.28 -3.29 -8.42
C VAL A 227 -8.67 -2.12 -7.52
N HIS A 228 -9.83 -1.52 -7.75
CA HIS A 228 -10.26 -0.35 -7.01
C HIS A 228 -11.75 -0.39 -6.67
N GLY A 229 -12.11 0.09 -5.47
CA GLY A 229 -13.49 0.19 -5.04
C GLY A 229 -14.16 1.45 -5.59
N GLU A 230 -15.36 1.30 -6.20
CA GLU A 230 -16.11 2.45 -6.74
C GLU A 230 -16.62 3.40 -5.64
N ALA A 231 -16.77 2.89 -4.41
CA ALA A 231 -17.20 3.68 -3.27
C ALA A 231 -16.05 4.04 -2.31
N ASP A 232 -14.81 4.07 -2.82
CA ASP A 232 -13.63 4.48 -2.04
C ASP A 232 -13.75 5.96 -1.62
N ALA A 233 -13.96 6.17 -0.31
CA ALA A 233 -14.08 7.51 0.27
C ALA A 233 -12.73 8.14 0.64
N VAL A 234 -11.63 7.37 0.56
CA VAL A 234 -10.26 7.82 0.87
C VAL A 234 -9.56 8.29 -0.39
N LEU A 235 -9.56 7.43 -1.42
CA LEU A 235 -8.90 7.64 -2.71
C LEU A 235 -9.92 7.40 -3.84
N PRO A 236 -10.61 8.43 -4.33
CA PRO A 236 -11.60 8.27 -5.38
C PRO A 236 -11.01 7.59 -6.63
N VAL A 237 -11.66 6.54 -7.13
CA VAL A 237 -11.16 5.71 -8.24
C VAL A 237 -10.86 6.55 -9.49
N GLU A 238 -11.69 7.55 -9.81
CA GLU A 238 -11.50 8.40 -11.00
C GLU A 238 -10.25 9.31 -10.89
N ALA A 239 -9.87 9.69 -9.69
CA ALA A 239 -8.69 10.52 -9.47
C ALA A 239 -7.41 9.69 -9.27
N THR A 240 -7.52 8.37 -9.10
CA THR A 240 -6.41 7.49 -8.73
C THR A 240 -6.34 6.24 -9.59
N GLY A 241 -7.05 5.16 -9.26
CA GLY A 241 -6.95 3.87 -9.95
C GLY A 241 -7.22 3.93 -11.45
N ALA A 242 -8.20 4.72 -11.89
CA ALA A 242 -8.49 4.90 -13.31
C ALA A 242 -7.31 5.58 -14.04
N ARG A 243 -6.75 6.64 -13.46
CA ARG A 243 -5.60 7.35 -14.04
C ARG A 243 -4.31 6.54 -14.05
N ILE A 244 -4.13 5.67 -13.03
CA ILE A 244 -3.02 4.72 -13.03
C ILE A 244 -3.18 3.75 -14.21
N ALA A 245 -4.37 3.19 -14.40
CA ALA A 245 -4.64 2.26 -15.50
C ALA A 245 -4.46 2.91 -16.89
N GLU A 246 -4.78 4.19 -17.04
CA GLU A 246 -4.54 4.96 -18.28
C GLU A 246 -3.04 5.20 -18.55
N ALA A 247 -2.23 5.28 -17.48
CA ALA A 247 -0.80 5.61 -17.60
C ALA A 247 0.09 4.38 -17.86
N VAL A 248 -0.34 3.17 -17.50
CA VAL A 248 0.41 1.92 -17.66
C VAL A 248 -0.05 1.20 -18.92
N SER A 249 0.88 0.86 -19.81
CA SER A 249 0.57 0.36 -21.16
C SER A 249 -0.10 -1.02 -21.20
N ASP A 250 0.29 -1.93 -20.30
CA ASP A 250 -0.30 -3.27 -20.16
C ASP A 250 -1.00 -3.37 -18.81
N CYS A 251 -2.21 -2.81 -18.74
CA CYS A 251 -2.95 -2.68 -17.50
C CYS A 251 -4.43 -3.07 -17.66
N ARG A 252 -4.90 -3.92 -16.77
CA ARG A 252 -6.32 -4.23 -16.60
C ARG A 252 -6.85 -3.53 -15.34
N LEU A 253 -7.89 -2.72 -15.48
CA LEU A 253 -8.62 -2.12 -14.36
C LEU A 253 -9.86 -2.95 -14.00
N VAL A 254 -9.95 -3.37 -12.75
CA VAL A 254 -11.15 -3.98 -12.17
C VAL A 254 -11.74 -3.03 -11.14
N ARG A 255 -12.96 -2.60 -11.39
CA ARG A 255 -13.75 -1.78 -10.46
C ARG A 255 -14.69 -2.69 -9.67
N LEU A 256 -14.63 -2.63 -8.34
CA LEU A 256 -15.53 -3.38 -7.47
C LEU A 256 -16.71 -2.49 -7.05
N PRO A 257 -17.95 -2.78 -7.55
CA PRO A 257 -19.11 -1.95 -7.24
C PRO A 257 -19.38 -1.87 -5.73
N GLY A 258 -19.56 -0.65 -5.23
CA GLY A 258 -19.86 -0.38 -3.83
C GLY A 258 -18.76 -0.75 -2.83
N ALA A 259 -17.57 -1.14 -3.28
CA ALA A 259 -16.48 -1.46 -2.39
C ALA A 259 -15.80 -0.18 -1.86
N PRO A 260 -15.50 -0.10 -0.54
CA PRO A 260 -14.76 1.01 0.05
C PRO A 260 -13.23 0.85 -0.15
N HIS A 261 -12.44 1.78 0.41
CA HIS A 261 -10.97 1.74 0.35
C HIS A 261 -10.39 0.42 0.86
N GLY A 262 -10.85 -0.05 2.01
CA GLY A 262 -10.40 -1.30 2.64
C GLY A 262 -10.99 -2.57 2.01
N LEU A 263 -11.09 -2.62 0.67
CA LEU A 263 -11.70 -3.74 -0.07
C LEU A 263 -10.99 -5.09 0.16
N ILE A 264 -9.68 -5.10 0.43
CA ILE A 264 -8.91 -6.31 0.75
C ILE A 264 -9.43 -7.05 2.01
N VAL A 265 -10.22 -6.36 2.82
CA VAL A 265 -10.86 -6.86 4.03
C VAL A 265 -12.37 -7.03 3.81
N THR A 266 -13.05 -5.98 3.34
CA THR A 266 -14.52 -5.94 3.24
C THR A 266 -15.06 -6.72 2.03
N ARG A 267 -14.23 -6.89 1.01
CA ARG A 267 -14.50 -7.60 -0.25
C ARG A 267 -13.41 -8.64 -0.54
N ALA A 268 -12.87 -9.25 0.52
CA ALA A 268 -11.72 -10.16 0.43
C ALA A 268 -11.93 -11.28 -0.60
N ALA A 269 -13.08 -11.93 -0.60
CA ALA A 269 -13.38 -13.00 -1.56
C ALA A 269 -13.40 -12.52 -3.02
N GLU A 270 -13.95 -11.33 -3.27
CA GLU A 270 -13.97 -10.73 -4.61
C GLU A 270 -12.56 -10.33 -5.06
N PHE A 271 -11.80 -9.67 -4.18
CA PHE A 271 -10.43 -9.30 -4.48
C PHE A 271 -9.53 -10.52 -4.69
N ASN A 272 -9.60 -11.54 -3.81
CA ASN A 272 -8.81 -12.76 -3.91
C ASN A 272 -9.08 -13.49 -5.24
N ARG A 273 -10.34 -13.55 -5.70
CA ARG A 273 -10.68 -14.12 -7.01
C ARG A 273 -10.00 -13.40 -8.17
N GLU A 274 -10.02 -12.04 -8.19
CA GLU A 274 -9.34 -11.26 -9.24
C GLU A 274 -7.81 -11.40 -9.18
N LEU A 275 -7.26 -11.45 -7.96
CA LEU A 275 -5.83 -11.67 -7.73
C LEU A 275 -5.40 -13.04 -8.26
N MET A 276 -6.10 -14.13 -7.87
CA MET A 276 -5.78 -15.48 -8.32
C MET A 276 -5.89 -15.62 -9.84
N ALA A 277 -6.96 -15.12 -10.44
CA ALA A 277 -7.12 -15.15 -11.90
C ALA A 277 -5.98 -14.42 -12.64
N PHE A 278 -5.43 -13.36 -12.05
CA PHE A 278 -4.31 -12.63 -12.63
C PHE A 278 -2.97 -13.37 -12.44
N LEU A 279 -2.79 -14.08 -11.33
CA LEU A 279 -1.57 -14.85 -11.07
C LEU A 279 -1.43 -16.09 -11.96
N GLU A 280 -2.55 -16.63 -12.46
CA GLU A 280 -2.62 -17.81 -13.33
C GLU A 280 -2.39 -17.48 -14.82
N GLY A 281 -2.61 -16.24 -15.23
CA GLY A 281 -2.46 -15.77 -16.61
C GLY A 281 -1.12 -15.14 -16.88
#